data_6cc125b9f31abad55eba9f1c24f7e99d
#
_entry.id   6cc125b9f31abad55eba9f1c24f7e99d
#
_cell.length_a   1.000
_cell.length_b   1.000
_cell.length_c   1.000
_cell.angle_alpha   90.00
_cell.angle_beta   90.00
_cell.angle_gamma   90.00
#
_symmetry.space_group_name_H-M   'P 1'
#
loop_
_entity.id
_entity.type
_entity.pdbx_description
1 polymer ?
#
loop_
_entity_poly.entity_id
_entity_poly.type
_entity_poly.pdbx_seq_one_letter_code
_entity_poly.pdbx_strand_id
1 'polypeptide(L)'
;MKVVILCGGLGTRLGGAGGDLPKPMVSIGGRPILWHIMKGFAQSGFCDFILCLGYRSDVIKHYFLNLSVMVDNVTLEMGSGKPPVFRERPPEMNWTITLAETGHDSQTGHRVKRAAPFIPTGDDCFIVTYGDGVSDVDMREVVRFRLFEQLTVDEV
;
A
#
# COMPACT_ATOMS: atom_id res chain seq x y z
N MET A 1 12.09 4.68 -5.97
CA MET A 1 10.90 5.56 -5.92
C MET A 1 9.84 4.92 -5.05
N LYS A 2 9.28 5.62 -4.08
CA LYS A 2 8.25 5.14 -3.16
C LYS A 2 6.83 5.45 -3.65
N VAL A 3 5.90 4.57 -3.32
CA VAL A 3 4.47 4.74 -3.57
C VAL A 3 3.76 4.99 -2.24
N VAL A 4 3.24 6.19 -2.05
CA VAL A 4 2.45 6.59 -0.88
C VAL A 4 0.97 6.32 -1.16
N ILE A 5 0.34 5.46 -0.38
CA ILE A 5 -1.07 5.07 -0.57
C ILE A 5 -1.91 5.57 0.60
N LEU A 6 -2.93 6.36 0.29
CA LEU A 6 -3.82 6.96 1.29
C LEU A 6 -4.93 5.97 1.70
N CYS A 7 -4.80 5.38 2.89
CA CYS A 7 -5.68 4.32 3.38
C CYS A 7 -6.53 4.72 4.60
N GLY A 8 -6.41 5.97 5.09
CA GLY A 8 -6.97 6.35 6.39
C GLY A 8 -8.35 7.01 6.39
N GLY A 9 -9.07 7.02 5.27
CA GLY A 9 -10.40 7.65 5.17
C GLY A 9 -11.51 6.91 5.93
N LEU A 10 -12.46 7.64 6.51
CA LEU A 10 -13.60 7.10 7.27
C LEU A 10 -14.60 6.28 6.43
N GLY A 11 -14.55 6.35 5.11
CA GLY A 11 -15.39 5.53 4.23
C GLY A 11 -16.90 5.77 4.31
N THR A 12 -17.36 6.91 4.83
CA THR A 12 -18.76 7.23 5.19
C THR A 12 -19.80 7.03 4.08
N ARG A 13 -19.39 6.86 2.82
CA ARG A 13 -20.32 6.73 1.67
C ARG A 13 -20.78 5.31 1.36
N LEU A 14 -20.16 4.28 1.94
CA LEU A 14 -20.56 2.87 1.78
C LEU A 14 -21.47 2.44 2.94
N GLY A 15 -22.53 3.20 3.20
CA GLY A 15 -23.51 2.88 4.24
C GLY A 15 -24.04 1.46 4.08
N GLY A 16 -23.82 0.62 5.07
CA GLY A 16 -24.64 -0.54 5.37
C GLY A 16 -24.23 -1.91 4.83
N ALA A 17 -23.42 -2.04 3.78
CA ALA A 17 -23.17 -3.36 3.18
C ALA A 17 -21.77 -3.97 3.50
N GLY A 18 -20.86 -3.20 4.08
CA GLY A 18 -19.46 -3.61 4.29
C GLY A 18 -19.01 -3.77 5.75
N GLY A 19 -19.90 -3.59 6.73
CA GLY A 19 -19.50 -3.66 8.14
C GLY A 19 -18.41 -2.62 8.49
N ASP A 20 -17.69 -2.84 9.58
CA ASP A 20 -16.58 -2.01 10.08
C ASP A 20 -15.28 -2.08 9.27
N LEU A 21 -15.31 -2.52 8.02
CA LEU A 21 -14.11 -2.61 7.20
C LEU A 21 -13.74 -1.27 6.55
N PRO A 22 -12.46 -0.84 6.60
CA PRO A 22 -12.02 0.30 5.83
C PRO A 22 -12.06 -0.02 4.33
N LYS A 23 -12.41 0.96 3.49
CA LYS A 23 -12.58 0.76 2.03
C LYS A 23 -11.41 0.03 1.35
N PRO A 24 -10.14 0.35 1.65
CA PRO A 24 -9.01 -0.36 1.05
C PRO A 24 -9.02 -1.87 1.31
N MET A 25 -9.74 -2.33 2.33
CA MET A 25 -9.83 -3.74 2.73
C MET A 25 -11.07 -4.47 2.20
N VAL A 26 -11.92 -3.81 1.42
CA VAL A 26 -13.01 -4.48 0.70
C VAL A 26 -12.43 -5.52 -0.25
N SER A 27 -12.94 -6.76 -0.17
CA SER A 27 -12.39 -7.88 -0.93
C SER A 27 -12.95 -7.95 -2.34
N ILE A 28 -12.05 -8.13 -3.31
CA ILE A 28 -12.35 -8.45 -4.71
C ILE A 28 -11.57 -9.71 -5.07
N GLY A 29 -12.26 -10.77 -5.49
CA GLY A 29 -11.62 -12.03 -5.86
C GLY A 29 -10.77 -12.65 -4.74
N GLY A 30 -11.18 -12.48 -3.48
CA GLY A 30 -10.48 -13.03 -2.31
C GLY A 30 -9.29 -12.21 -1.80
N ARG A 31 -9.03 -11.03 -2.39
CA ARG A 31 -7.97 -10.10 -1.96
C ARG A 31 -8.52 -8.69 -1.75
N PRO A 32 -7.98 -7.90 -0.80
CA PRO A 32 -8.38 -6.50 -0.63
C PRO A 32 -8.10 -5.65 -1.88
N ILE A 33 -8.92 -4.62 -2.11
CA ILE A 33 -8.67 -3.62 -3.17
C ILE A 33 -7.24 -3.06 -3.05
N LEU A 34 -6.78 -2.77 -1.85
CA LEU A 34 -5.43 -2.29 -1.58
C LEU A 34 -4.34 -3.23 -2.12
N TRP A 35 -4.52 -4.54 -1.97
CA TRP A 35 -3.60 -5.52 -2.54
C TRP A 35 -3.55 -5.43 -4.08
N HIS A 36 -4.70 -5.27 -4.75
CA HIS A 36 -4.76 -5.13 -6.21
C HIS A 36 -4.07 -3.86 -6.70
N ILE A 37 -4.24 -2.75 -5.99
CA ILE A 37 -3.53 -1.49 -6.27
C ILE A 37 -2.02 -1.70 -6.18
N MET A 38 -1.54 -2.25 -5.07
CA MET A 38 -0.12 -2.54 -4.86
C MET A 38 0.44 -3.50 -5.91
N LYS A 39 -0.34 -4.52 -6.31
CA LYS A 39 0.02 -5.46 -7.36
C LYS A 39 0.20 -4.78 -8.72
N GLY A 40 -0.69 -3.85 -9.09
CA GLY A 40 -0.57 -3.04 -10.31
C GLY A 40 0.72 -2.22 -10.33
N PHE A 41 1.06 -1.55 -9.23
CA PHE A 41 2.33 -0.83 -9.09
C PHE A 41 3.54 -1.78 -9.17
N ALA A 42 3.48 -2.92 -8.50
CA ALA A 42 4.56 -3.91 -8.49
C ALA A 42 4.82 -4.50 -9.89
N GLN A 43 3.79 -4.69 -10.72
CA GLN A 43 3.93 -5.09 -12.13
C GLN A 43 4.70 -4.05 -12.96
N SER A 44 4.60 -2.77 -12.58
CA SER A 44 5.38 -1.68 -13.17
C SER A 44 6.76 -1.49 -12.53
N GLY A 45 7.15 -2.37 -11.56
CA GLY A 45 8.46 -2.33 -10.88
C GLY A 45 8.50 -1.49 -9.60
N PHE A 46 7.37 -0.91 -9.17
CA PHE A 46 7.30 -0.13 -7.93
C PHE A 46 6.86 -1.02 -6.78
N CYS A 47 7.81 -1.50 -5.97
CA CYS A 47 7.59 -2.47 -4.89
C CYS A 47 7.81 -1.89 -3.48
N ASP A 48 7.99 -0.59 -3.34
CA ASP A 48 8.24 0.08 -2.05
C ASP A 48 7.08 1.02 -1.70
N PHE A 49 6.30 0.61 -0.71
CA PHE A 49 5.02 1.20 -0.37
C PHE A 49 5.03 1.85 1.02
N ILE A 50 4.40 3.03 1.13
CA ILE A 50 4.06 3.67 2.40
C ILE A 50 2.54 3.75 2.49
N LEU A 51 1.94 2.98 3.38
CA LEU A 51 0.50 3.00 3.61
C LEU A 51 0.17 4.02 4.69
N CYS A 52 -0.48 5.12 4.30
CA CYS A 52 -0.92 6.17 5.22
C CYS A 52 -2.20 5.74 5.94
N LEU A 53 -2.04 5.19 7.14
CA LEU A 53 -3.11 4.61 7.94
C LEU A 53 -3.87 5.67 8.76
N GLY A 54 -5.07 5.30 9.18
CA GLY A 54 -5.96 6.11 10.02
C GLY A 54 -7.10 5.26 10.56
N TYR A 55 -8.35 5.51 10.10
CA TYR A 55 -9.49 4.71 10.52
C TYR A 55 -9.25 3.21 10.27
N ARG A 56 -9.48 2.39 11.31
CA ARG A 56 -9.29 0.93 11.29
C ARG A 56 -7.92 0.49 10.77
N SER A 57 -6.88 1.19 11.17
CA SER A 57 -5.50 0.84 10.85
C SER A 57 -5.12 -0.57 11.32
N ASP A 58 -5.75 -1.04 12.41
CA ASP A 58 -5.63 -2.39 12.95
C ASP A 58 -5.88 -3.48 11.90
N VAL A 59 -6.95 -3.32 11.09
CA VAL A 59 -7.33 -4.28 10.05
C VAL A 59 -6.27 -4.38 8.96
N ILE A 60 -5.76 -3.22 8.50
CA ILE A 60 -4.73 -3.18 7.46
C ILE A 60 -3.42 -3.78 7.97
N LYS A 61 -3.01 -3.41 9.19
CA LYS A 61 -1.82 -3.97 9.83
C LYS A 61 -1.93 -5.48 9.99
N HIS A 62 -3.05 -5.95 10.52
CA HIS A 62 -3.28 -7.39 10.71
C HIS A 62 -3.15 -8.15 9.39
N TYR A 63 -3.73 -7.63 8.32
CA TYR A 63 -3.64 -8.26 6.99
C TYR A 63 -2.19 -8.40 6.53
N PHE A 64 -1.40 -7.32 6.49
CA PHE A 64 -0.04 -7.37 5.96
C PHE A 64 0.95 -8.10 6.86
N LEU A 65 0.79 -8.03 8.19
CA LEU A 65 1.61 -8.77 9.14
C LEU A 65 1.39 -10.29 9.04
N ASN A 66 0.19 -10.72 8.61
CA ASN A 66 -0.15 -12.14 8.48
C ASN A 66 -0.22 -12.60 7.01
N LEU A 67 0.13 -11.76 6.06
CA LEU A 67 -0.04 -12.06 4.62
C LEU A 67 0.66 -13.37 4.23
N SER A 68 1.89 -13.59 4.68
CA SER A 68 2.65 -14.81 4.39
C SER A 68 1.92 -16.06 4.86
N VAL A 69 1.37 -16.03 6.08
CA VAL A 69 0.62 -17.16 6.65
C VAL A 69 -0.70 -17.41 5.90
N MET A 70 -1.29 -16.37 5.32
CA MET A 70 -2.57 -16.46 4.60
C MET A 70 -2.42 -16.96 3.17
N VAL A 71 -1.24 -16.84 2.57
CA VAL A 71 -1.04 -17.09 1.13
C VAL A 71 -0.13 -18.27 0.83
N ASP A 72 0.60 -18.79 1.82
CA ASP A 72 1.59 -19.82 1.65
C ASP A 72 1.30 -21.06 2.51
N ASN A 73 1.86 -22.20 2.10
CA ASN A 73 1.89 -23.41 2.92
C ASN A 73 2.91 -23.22 4.04
N VAL A 74 2.45 -23.31 5.27
CA VAL A 74 3.28 -23.08 6.47
C VAL A 74 3.33 -24.32 7.35
N THR A 75 4.52 -24.65 7.84
CA THR A 75 4.73 -25.68 8.86
C THR A 75 5.03 -25.01 10.19
N LEU A 76 4.26 -25.37 11.24
CA LEU A 76 4.41 -24.87 12.59
C LEU A 76 4.83 -26.02 13.50
N GLU A 77 5.91 -25.87 14.26
CA GLU A 77 6.28 -26.77 15.35
C GLU A 77 5.76 -26.20 16.68
N MET A 78 4.57 -26.64 17.07
CA MET A 78 3.91 -26.12 18.28
C MET A 78 4.74 -26.43 19.53
N GLY A 79 4.96 -25.41 20.38
CA GLY A 79 5.72 -25.54 21.63
C GLY A 79 7.25 -25.56 21.48
N SER A 80 7.80 -25.54 20.26
CA SER A 80 9.24 -25.55 20.00
C SER A 80 9.92 -24.20 20.15
N GLY A 81 9.15 -23.08 20.09
CA GLY A 81 9.67 -21.72 20.01
C GLY A 81 10.35 -21.38 18.67
N LYS A 82 10.34 -22.30 17.71
CA LYS A 82 10.90 -22.06 16.37
C LYS A 82 9.96 -21.20 15.52
N PRO A 83 10.51 -20.36 14.62
CA PRO A 83 9.69 -19.58 13.70
C PRO A 83 8.98 -20.49 12.68
N PRO A 84 7.84 -20.01 12.10
CA PRO A 84 7.16 -20.69 11.00
C PRO A 84 8.08 -20.94 9.81
N VAL A 85 7.94 -22.10 9.16
CA VAL A 85 8.66 -22.44 7.92
C VAL A 85 7.69 -22.36 6.76
N PHE A 86 7.95 -21.46 5.82
CA PHE A 86 7.16 -21.25 4.59
C PHE A 86 7.77 -22.07 3.45
N ARG A 87 6.93 -22.72 2.64
CA ARG A 87 7.38 -23.60 1.55
C ARG A 87 7.55 -22.88 0.22
N GLU A 88 6.76 -21.88 -0.01
CA GLU A 88 6.78 -21.08 -1.23
C GLU A 88 6.96 -19.60 -0.86
N ARG A 89 7.49 -18.82 -1.81
CA ARG A 89 7.60 -17.37 -1.64
C ARG A 89 6.68 -16.71 -2.66
N PRO A 90 5.50 -16.23 -2.25
CA PRO A 90 4.63 -15.51 -3.16
C PRO A 90 5.33 -14.25 -3.71
N PRO A 91 4.93 -13.78 -4.91
CA PRO A 91 5.53 -12.58 -5.53
C PRO A 91 5.53 -11.34 -4.64
N GLU A 92 4.59 -11.26 -3.71
CA GLU A 92 4.46 -10.14 -2.75
C GLU A 92 5.60 -10.10 -1.71
N MET A 93 6.41 -11.13 -1.62
CA MET A 93 7.58 -11.17 -0.70
C MET A 93 8.69 -10.19 -1.11
N ASN A 94 8.67 -9.62 -2.30
CA ASN A 94 9.57 -8.54 -2.70
C ASN A 94 9.04 -7.14 -2.39
N TRP A 95 7.85 -7.03 -1.79
CA TRP A 95 7.31 -5.74 -1.39
C TRP A 95 7.92 -5.26 -0.08
N THR A 96 8.36 -4.01 -0.05
CA THR A 96 8.67 -3.29 1.20
C THR A 96 7.46 -2.46 1.57
N ILE A 97 6.92 -2.67 2.77
CA ILE A 97 5.69 -2.00 3.21
C ILE A 97 5.94 -1.28 4.52
N THR A 98 5.80 0.05 4.49
CA THR A 98 5.78 0.89 5.69
C THR A 98 4.34 1.17 6.08
N LEU A 99 3.94 0.75 7.28
CA LEU A 99 2.61 0.95 7.86
C LEU A 99 2.64 2.23 8.72
N ALA A 100 2.40 3.39 8.09
CA ALA A 100 2.57 4.69 8.72
C ALA A 100 1.26 5.18 9.37
N GLU A 101 1.27 5.40 10.69
CA GLU A 101 0.16 6.03 11.40
C GLU A 101 0.11 7.52 11.09
N THR A 102 -0.88 7.93 10.29
CA THR A 102 -1.01 9.32 9.85
C THR A 102 -2.16 10.08 10.53
N GLY A 103 -2.80 9.44 11.51
CA GLY A 103 -3.87 10.00 12.33
C GLY A 103 -5.27 9.68 11.80
N HIS A 104 -6.22 9.50 12.73
CA HIS A 104 -7.58 9.09 12.44
C HIS A 104 -8.31 10.11 11.54
N ASP A 105 -8.27 11.39 11.91
CA ASP A 105 -9.04 12.47 11.26
C ASP A 105 -8.19 13.36 10.34
N SER A 106 -7.01 12.88 9.94
CA SER A 106 -6.10 13.66 9.09
C SER A 106 -6.64 13.80 7.66
N GLN A 107 -6.53 15.00 7.11
CA GLN A 107 -6.80 15.29 5.70
C GLN A 107 -5.66 14.76 4.81
N THR A 108 -5.94 14.62 3.52
CA THR A 108 -5.02 14.06 2.50
C THR A 108 -3.61 14.64 2.58
N GLY A 109 -3.45 15.97 2.46
CA GLY A 109 -2.14 16.63 2.50
C GLY A 109 -1.40 16.44 3.82
N HIS A 110 -2.14 16.38 4.95
CA HIS A 110 -1.54 16.11 6.25
C HIS A 110 -1.03 14.67 6.37
N ARG A 111 -1.71 13.69 5.77
CA ARG A 111 -1.24 12.31 5.70
C ARG A 111 0.07 12.20 4.93
N VAL A 112 0.14 12.85 3.77
CA VAL A 112 1.37 12.90 2.96
C VAL A 112 2.51 13.53 3.76
N LYS A 113 2.26 14.67 4.42
CA LYS A 113 3.26 15.32 5.28
C LYS A 113 3.77 14.39 6.40
N ARG A 114 2.88 13.62 7.03
CA ARG A 114 3.26 12.63 8.06
C ARG A 114 3.98 11.42 7.51
N ALA A 115 3.85 11.12 6.24
CA ALA A 115 4.60 10.07 5.55
C ALA A 115 6.03 10.50 5.17
N ALA A 116 6.31 11.81 5.14
CA ALA A 116 7.61 12.36 4.74
C ALA A 116 8.83 11.75 5.45
N PRO A 117 8.82 11.42 6.75
CA PRO A 117 9.96 10.78 7.42
C PRO A 117 10.32 9.41 6.87
N PHE A 118 9.44 8.75 6.13
CA PHE A 118 9.65 7.44 5.53
C PHE A 118 10.08 7.53 4.05
N ILE A 119 10.15 8.74 3.48
CA ILE A 119 10.65 9.00 2.14
C ILE A 119 12.12 9.40 2.27
N PRO A 120 13.06 8.70 1.59
CA PRO A 120 14.47 9.04 1.67
C PRO A 120 14.73 10.48 1.24
N THR A 121 15.61 11.17 2.00
CA THR A 121 16.13 12.48 1.62
C THR A 121 17.05 12.28 0.41
N GLY A 122 16.63 12.69 -0.76
CA GLY A 122 17.37 12.48 -2.02
C GLY A 122 16.52 11.78 -3.09
N ASP A 123 15.33 11.29 -2.75
CA ASP A 123 14.34 10.93 -3.76
C ASP A 123 13.71 12.23 -4.31
N ASP A 124 13.99 12.55 -5.57
CA ASP A 124 13.48 13.77 -6.25
C ASP A 124 11.95 13.73 -6.41
N CYS A 125 11.37 12.53 -6.37
CA CYS A 125 9.91 12.35 -6.50
C CYS A 125 9.42 11.05 -5.84
N PHE A 126 8.13 11.03 -5.53
CA PHE A 126 7.39 9.86 -5.07
C PHE A 126 5.98 9.88 -5.67
N ILE A 127 5.33 8.73 -5.70
CA ILE A 127 3.97 8.58 -6.22
C ILE A 127 2.99 8.67 -5.06
N VAL A 128 1.87 9.39 -5.24
CA VAL A 128 0.74 9.41 -4.29
C VAL A 128 -0.50 8.89 -4.98
N THR A 129 -1.18 7.95 -4.33
CA THR A 129 -2.47 7.42 -4.82
C THR A 129 -3.44 7.15 -3.67
N TYR A 130 -4.71 6.94 -4.00
CA TYR A 130 -5.73 6.52 -3.05
C TYR A 130 -5.78 4.99 -2.94
N GLY A 131 -6.17 4.50 -1.75
CA GLY A 131 -6.24 3.06 -1.44
C GLY A 131 -7.57 2.39 -1.82
N ASP A 132 -8.45 3.07 -2.58
CA ASP A 132 -9.80 2.59 -2.92
C ASP A 132 -10.14 2.65 -4.42
N GLY A 133 -9.15 2.90 -5.28
CA GLY A 133 -9.32 2.95 -6.74
C GLY A 133 -8.28 2.08 -7.46
N VAL A 134 -8.73 1.12 -8.25
CA VAL A 134 -7.87 0.27 -9.11
C VAL A 134 -7.79 0.90 -10.50
N SER A 135 -6.62 0.83 -11.13
CA SER A 135 -6.36 1.30 -12.49
C SER A 135 -5.59 0.24 -13.28
N ASP A 136 -5.79 0.21 -14.58
CA ASP A 136 -5.05 -0.61 -15.56
C ASP A 136 -3.94 0.16 -16.29
N VAL A 137 -3.66 1.39 -15.87
CA VAL A 137 -2.62 2.25 -16.44
C VAL A 137 -1.23 1.72 -16.12
N ASP A 138 -0.33 1.68 -17.10
CA ASP A 138 1.09 1.41 -16.86
C ASP A 138 1.75 2.59 -16.14
N MET A 139 2.07 2.39 -14.86
CA MET A 139 2.64 3.44 -14.01
C MET A 139 4.04 3.88 -14.47
N ARG A 140 4.76 3.07 -15.25
CA ARG A 140 6.05 3.47 -15.83
C ARG A 140 5.86 4.59 -16.86
N GLU A 141 4.81 4.49 -17.68
CA GLU A 141 4.49 5.53 -18.67
C GLU A 141 4.06 6.83 -18.00
N VAL A 142 3.25 6.75 -16.93
CA VAL A 142 2.85 7.94 -16.15
C VAL A 142 4.07 8.64 -15.56
N VAL A 143 4.99 7.90 -14.93
CA VAL A 143 6.20 8.48 -14.34
C VAL A 143 7.11 9.07 -15.43
N ARG A 144 7.29 8.36 -16.55
CA ARG A 144 8.10 8.81 -17.67
C ARG A 144 7.56 10.12 -18.27
N PHE A 145 6.25 10.22 -18.45
CA PHE A 145 5.60 11.42 -18.95
C PHE A 145 5.82 12.63 -18.03
N ARG A 146 5.64 12.46 -16.72
CA ARG A 146 5.85 13.54 -15.73
C ARG A 146 7.31 14.02 -15.68
N LEU A 147 8.27 13.10 -15.74
CA LEU A 147 9.67 13.47 -15.76
C LEU A 147 10.03 14.22 -17.04
N PHE A 148 9.43 13.88 -18.18
CA PHE A 148 9.64 14.59 -19.45
C PHE A 148 9.03 16.00 -19.42
N GLU A 149 7.80 16.20 -18.91
CA GLU A 149 7.23 17.54 -18.76
C GLU A 149 8.04 18.45 -17.83
N GLN A 150 8.64 17.91 -16.77
CA GLN A 150 9.44 18.68 -15.84
C GLN A 150 10.73 19.21 -16.52
N LEU A 151 11.37 18.42 -17.37
CA LEU A 151 12.54 18.83 -18.15
C LEU A 151 12.22 19.95 -19.16
N THR A 152 11.00 19.99 -19.71
CA THR A 152 10.59 21.04 -20.66
C THR A 152 10.19 22.35 -20.00
N VAL A 153 9.86 22.37 -18.72
CA VAL A 153 9.53 23.60 -17.97
C VAL A 153 10.77 24.30 -17.43
N ASP A 154 11.80 23.55 -17.11
CA ASP A 154 13.08 24.10 -16.58
C ASP A 154 14.00 24.67 -17.70
N GLU A 155 13.64 24.50 -18.98
CA GLU A 155 14.39 25.03 -20.14
C GLU A 155 13.77 26.34 -20.73
N VAL A 156 12.72 26.92 -20.10
CA VAL A 156 12.06 28.17 -20.51
C VAL A 156 12.30 29.26 -19.48
#